data_3b63324259bed66d0ca43755277c5e49
#
_entry.id   3b63324259bed66d0ca43755277c5e49
#
_cell.length_a   1.000
_cell.length_b   1.000
_cell.length_c   1.000
_cell.angle_alpha   90.00
_cell.angle_beta   90.00
_cell.angle_gamma   90.00
#
_symmetry.space_group_name_H-M   'P 1'
#
loop_
_entity.id
_entity.type
_entity.pdbx_description
1 polymer ?
#
loop_
_entity_poly.entity_id
_entity_poly.type
_entity_poly.pdbx_seq_one_letter_code
_entity_poly.pdbx_strand_id
1 'polypeptide(L)'
;MRNDRPVIGILGSHEGGELRIPTRYLNALWQGGALGVTLPYTTDRERIQEYVNSCDGFLYSGGVDVDPARYGESKQSDSVEIDGERDDFEFAMFPAVYDSGKPILGICRGIQAINVALGGTLYQHMEGHRQTQPGTERHQLI
;
A
#
# COMPACT_ATOMS: atom_id res chain seq x y z
N MET A 1 6.61 -23.38 -18.92
CA MET A 1 5.94 -23.90 -17.72
C MET A 1 5.62 -22.75 -16.78
N ARG A 2 4.36 -22.59 -16.49
CA ARG A 2 3.96 -21.60 -15.49
C ARG A 2 4.44 -22.11 -14.11
N ASN A 3 5.17 -21.30 -13.40
CA ASN A 3 5.54 -21.61 -12.04
C ASN A 3 4.26 -21.56 -11.18
N ASP A 4 4.03 -22.55 -10.32
CA ASP A 4 2.84 -22.61 -9.47
C ASP A 4 2.82 -21.57 -8.34
N ARG A 5 3.85 -20.72 -8.26
CA ARG A 5 3.90 -19.63 -7.28
C ARG A 5 2.95 -18.52 -7.66
N PRO A 6 2.08 -18.07 -6.76
CA PRO A 6 1.27 -16.89 -7.02
C PRO A 6 2.15 -15.65 -7.17
N VAL A 7 1.73 -14.76 -8.07
CA VAL A 7 2.38 -13.48 -8.31
C VAL A 7 1.63 -12.40 -7.54
N ILE A 8 2.35 -11.70 -6.66
CA ILE A 8 1.78 -10.63 -5.84
C ILE A 8 2.29 -9.28 -6.33
N GLY A 9 1.36 -8.46 -6.80
CA GLY A 9 1.64 -7.08 -7.19
C GLY A 9 1.81 -6.19 -5.96
N ILE A 10 2.96 -5.53 -5.85
CA ILE A 10 3.27 -4.67 -4.71
C ILE A 10 3.12 -3.21 -5.13
N LEU A 11 2.30 -2.46 -4.38
CA LEU A 11 2.17 -1.02 -4.51
C LEU A 11 3.17 -0.39 -3.55
N GLY A 12 4.31 0.04 -4.09
CA GLY A 12 5.44 0.57 -3.35
C GLY A 12 5.48 2.10 -3.33
N SER A 13 6.63 2.65 -2.98
CA SER A 13 6.87 4.09 -2.95
C SER A 13 7.68 4.56 -4.16
N HIS A 14 7.64 5.86 -4.41
CA HIS A 14 8.53 6.56 -5.35
C HIS A 14 9.47 7.47 -4.57
N GLU A 15 10.70 7.58 -5.05
CA GLU A 15 11.64 8.57 -4.58
C GLU A 15 12.55 8.96 -5.72
N GLY A 16 12.62 10.26 -6.05
CA GLY A 16 13.43 10.74 -7.15
C GLY A 16 13.07 10.16 -8.51
N GLY A 17 11.80 9.81 -8.75
CA GLY A 17 11.34 9.18 -9.99
C GLY A 17 11.58 7.67 -10.05
N GLU A 18 12.09 7.07 -9.00
CA GLU A 18 12.39 5.64 -8.92
C GLU A 18 11.40 4.92 -8.01
N LEU A 19 10.97 3.73 -8.44
CA LEU A 19 10.19 2.82 -7.62
C LEU A 19 11.06 2.24 -6.50
N ARG A 20 10.53 2.24 -5.29
CA ARG A 20 11.21 1.67 -4.12
C ARG A 20 10.31 0.75 -3.34
N ILE A 21 10.86 -0.39 -3.00
CA ILE A 21 10.27 -1.33 -2.05
C ILE A 21 11.39 -1.91 -1.18
N PRO A 22 11.27 -1.89 0.15
CA PRO A 22 12.25 -2.57 0.98
C PRO A 22 12.34 -4.05 0.63
N THR A 23 13.54 -4.55 0.46
CA THR A 23 13.81 -5.93 0.05
C THR A 23 13.13 -6.97 0.96
N ARG A 24 12.92 -6.62 2.24
CA ARG A 24 12.26 -7.51 3.20
C ARG A 24 10.84 -7.91 2.77
N TYR A 25 10.10 -7.05 2.05
CA TYR A 25 8.79 -7.41 1.51
C TYR A 25 8.90 -8.54 0.49
N LEU A 26 9.85 -8.42 -0.45
CA LEU A 26 10.08 -9.43 -1.48
C LEU A 26 10.54 -10.75 -0.87
N ASN A 27 11.44 -10.69 0.10
CA ASN A 27 11.94 -11.88 0.79
C ASN A 27 10.85 -12.58 1.60
N ALA A 28 9.99 -11.81 2.27
CA ALA A 28 8.87 -12.39 3.03
C ALA A 28 7.87 -13.09 2.11
N LEU A 29 7.55 -12.49 0.96
CA LEU A 29 6.68 -13.13 -0.04
C LEU A 29 7.31 -14.40 -0.59
N TRP A 30 8.61 -14.38 -0.90
CA TRP A 30 9.32 -15.56 -1.38
C TRP A 30 9.32 -16.70 -0.36
N GLN A 31 9.59 -16.39 0.90
CA GLN A 31 9.54 -17.38 2.00
C GLN A 31 8.12 -17.92 2.19
N GLY A 32 7.10 -17.10 1.95
CA GLY A 32 5.69 -17.50 1.97
C GLY A 32 5.22 -18.26 0.73
N GLY A 33 6.12 -18.52 -0.22
CA GLY A 33 5.78 -19.27 -1.43
C GLY A 33 5.25 -18.45 -2.60
N ALA A 34 5.37 -17.13 -2.57
CA ALA A 34 4.91 -16.23 -3.61
C ALA A 34 6.05 -15.48 -4.31
N LEU A 35 5.78 -14.97 -5.50
CA LEU A 35 6.68 -14.05 -6.21
C LEU A 35 6.14 -12.63 -6.11
N GLY A 36 6.91 -11.74 -5.49
CA GLY A 36 6.58 -10.32 -5.42
C GLY A 36 7.06 -9.57 -6.65
N VAL A 37 6.23 -8.72 -7.23
CA VAL A 37 6.59 -7.81 -8.31
C VAL A 37 6.12 -6.40 -7.99
N THR A 38 6.96 -5.40 -8.20
CA THR A 38 6.62 -4.01 -7.95
C THR A 38 5.91 -3.43 -9.18
N LEU A 39 4.76 -2.78 -8.95
CA LEU A 39 3.95 -2.22 -10.03
C LEU A 39 4.30 -0.75 -10.27
N PRO A 40 4.66 -0.37 -11.51
CA PRO A 40 4.84 1.04 -11.88
C PRO A 40 3.55 1.86 -11.72
N TYR A 41 3.67 3.10 -11.24
CA TYR A 41 2.53 3.99 -11.05
C TYR A 41 1.84 4.31 -12.37
N THR A 42 0.53 4.30 -12.31
CA THR A 42 -0.33 4.69 -13.42
C THR A 42 -1.74 5.02 -12.93
N THR A 43 -2.44 5.85 -13.67
CA THR A 43 -3.89 6.05 -13.51
C THR A 43 -4.65 5.62 -14.76
N ASP A 44 -3.93 5.07 -15.72
CA ASP A 44 -4.51 4.53 -16.96
C ASP A 44 -5.29 3.24 -16.69
N ARG A 45 -6.56 3.24 -17.06
CA ARG A 45 -7.49 2.13 -16.77
C ARG A 45 -7.09 0.82 -17.43
N GLU A 46 -6.62 0.88 -18.67
CA GLU A 46 -6.20 -0.31 -19.40
C GLU A 46 -4.99 -0.96 -18.74
N ARG A 47 -4.00 -0.13 -18.38
CA ARG A 47 -2.80 -0.60 -17.69
C ARG A 47 -3.10 -1.17 -16.29
N ILE A 48 -3.99 -0.53 -15.56
CA ILE A 48 -4.48 -1.05 -14.27
C ILE A 48 -5.13 -2.44 -14.46
N GLN A 49 -5.97 -2.59 -15.49
CA GLN A 49 -6.61 -3.87 -15.76
C GLN A 49 -5.59 -4.96 -16.13
N GLU A 50 -4.55 -4.62 -16.87
CA GLU A 50 -3.45 -5.54 -17.17
C GLU A 50 -2.71 -5.97 -15.90
N TYR A 51 -2.46 -5.05 -14.96
CA TYR A 51 -1.89 -5.41 -13.67
C TYR A 51 -2.78 -6.36 -12.88
N VAL A 52 -4.08 -6.08 -12.84
CA VAL A 52 -5.05 -6.92 -12.14
C VAL A 52 -5.11 -8.31 -12.74
N ASN A 53 -5.07 -8.41 -14.07
CA ASN A 53 -5.08 -9.69 -14.77
C ASN A 53 -3.79 -10.50 -14.57
N SER A 54 -2.66 -9.80 -14.41
CA SER A 54 -1.33 -10.44 -14.34
C SER A 54 -0.94 -10.91 -12.95
N CYS A 55 -1.57 -10.38 -11.91
CA CYS A 55 -1.27 -10.72 -10.52
C CYS A 55 -2.36 -11.58 -9.89
N ASP A 56 -1.96 -12.45 -8.98
CA ASP A 56 -2.87 -13.32 -8.22
C ASP A 56 -3.36 -12.68 -6.92
N GLY A 57 -2.66 -11.67 -6.44
CA GLY A 57 -3.01 -10.89 -5.26
C GLY A 57 -2.22 -9.58 -5.22
N PHE A 58 -2.54 -8.73 -4.25
CA PHE A 58 -1.97 -7.39 -4.15
C PHE A 58 -1.57 -7.04 -2.73
N LEU A 59 -0.43 -6.35 -2.61
CA LEU A 59 0.11 -5.89 -1.33
C LEU A 59 0.26 -4.38 -1.36
N TYR A 60 -0.51 -3.71 -0.51
CA TYR A 60 -0.40 -2.28 -0.25
C TYR A 60 0.63 -2.08 0.87
N SER A 61 1.79 -1.58 0.51
CA SER A 61 2.93 -1.50 1.42
C SER A 61 2.94 -0.24 2.29
N GLY A 62 3.84 -0.18 3.25
CA GLY A 62 4.05 0.96 4.14
C GLY A 62 4.55 2.21 3.42
N GLY A 63 4.48 3.35 4.07
CA GLY A 63 4.91 4.63 3.53
C GLY A 63 4.40 5.82 4.32
N VAL A 64 4.38 6.98 3.69
CA VAL A 64 3.87 8.24 4.24
C VAL A 64 2.35 8.23 4.38
N ASP A 65 1.79 9.31 4.92
CA ASP A 65 0.37 9.39 5.21
C ASP A 65 -0.49 9.42 3.95
N VAL A 66 -1.74 8.93 4.07
CA VAL A 66 -2.78 9.14 3.06
C VAL A 66 -3.25 10.59 3.16
N ASP A 67 -3.43 11.26 2.02
CA ASP A 67 -3.93 12.63 1.98
C ASP A 67 -5.29 12.72 2.70
N PRO A 68 -5.42 13.55 3.73
CA PRO A 68 -6.69 13.75 4.44
C PRO A 68 -7.84 14.15 3.54
N ALA A 69 -7.58 14.82 2.41
CA ALA A 69 -8.60 15.14 1.42
C ALA A 69 -9.32 13.91 0.87
N ARG A 70 -8.67 12.75 0.88
CA ARG A 70 -9.24 11.48 0.44
C ARG A 70 -10.38 10.97 1.36
N TYR A 71 -10.43 11.45 2.59
CA TYR A 71 -11.52 11.15 3.51
C TYR A 71 -12.23 12.39 4.04
N GLY A 72 -12.22 13.48 3.25
CA GLY A 72 -13.03 14.68 3.47
C GLY A 72 -12.50 15.62 4.54
N GLU A 73 -11.23 15.54 4.91
CA GLU A 73 -10.60 16.38 5.92
C GLU A 73 -9.49 17.25 5.34
N SER A 74 -9.14 18.30 6.05
CA SER A 74 -7.96 19.12 5.77
C SER A 74 -6.78 18.63 6.59
N LYS A 75 -5.57 18.83 6.10
CA LYS A 75 -4.33 18.53 6.82
C LYS A 75 -4.28 19.33 8.13
N GLN A 76 -4.21 18.63 9.26
CA GLN A 76 -4.29 19.24 10.60
C GLN A 76 -2.94 19.70 11.15
N SER A 77 -1.83 19.21 10.58
CA SER A 77 -0.48 19.45 11.08
C SER A 77 0.54 19.29 9.97
N ASP A 78 1.69 19.99 10.09
CA ASP A 78 2.83 19.80 9.20
C ASP A 78 3.50 18.42 9.37
N SER A 79 3.16 17.68 10.43
CA SER A 79 3.62 16.30 10.63
C SER A 79 2.97 15.31 9.65
N VAL A 80 1.89 15.68 8.99
CA VAL A 80 1.24 14.87 7.96
C VAL A 80 2.02 15.00 6.66
N GLU A 81 2.67 13.92 6.24
CA GLU A 81 3.40 13.83 4.99
C GLU A 81 2.55 13.13 3.93
N ILE A 82 2.43 13.74 2.76
CA ILE A 82 1.57 13.28 1.68
C ILE A 82 2.41 12.99 0.44
N ASP A 83 2.09 11.89 -0.24
CA ASP A 83 2.58 11.56 -1.59
C ASP A 83 1.38 11.46 -2.53
N GLY A 84 1.12 12.54 -3.26
CA GLY A 84 -0.05 12.64 -4.13
C GLY A 84 -0.02 11.65 -5.31
N GLU A 85 1.14 11.39 -5.89
CA GLU A 85 1.27 10.43 -6.99
C GLU A 85 0.96 9.01 -6.53
N ARG A 86 1.43 8.67 -5.34
CA ARG A 86 1.16 7.37 -4.74
C ARG A 86 -0.32 7.21 -4.42
N ASP A 87 -0.93 8.23 -3.83
CA ASP A 87 -2.36 8.23 -3.56
C ASP A 87 -3.16 8.04 -4.85
N ASP A 88 -2.85 8.81 -5.90
CA ASP A 88 -3.54 8.70 -7.18
C ASP A 88 -3.46 7.27 -7.75
N PHE A 89 -2.29 6.65 -7.69
CA PHE A 89 -2.09 5.29 -8.17
C PHE A 89 -2.85 4.27 -7.31
N GLU A 90 -2.67 4.30 -6.00
CA GLU A 90 -3.27 3.30 -5.10
C GLU A 90 -4.79 3.38 -5.10
N PHE A 91 -5.35 4.59 -5.12
CA PHE A 91 -6.80 4.78 -5.17
C PHE A 91 -7.39 4.49 -6.56
N ALA A 92 -6.63 4.68 -7.64
CA ALA A 92 -7.04 4.24 -8.98
C ALA A 92 -7.04 2.71 -9.12
N MET A 93 -6.07 2.04 -8.50
CA MET A 93 -5.97 0.58 -8.51
C MET A 93 -7.08 -0.11 -7.71
N PHE A 94 -7.47 0.47 -6.57
CA PHE A 94 -8.29 -0.21 -5.58
C PHE A 94 -9.62 -0.74 -6.13
N PRO A 95 -10.45 0.02 -6.86
CA PRO A 95 -11.72 -0.50 -7.37
C PRO A 95 -11.55 -1.74 -8.24
N ALA A 96 -10.57 -1.74 -9.15
CA ALA A 96 -10.31 -2.87 -10.03
C ALA A 96 -9.81 -4.11 -9.27
N VAL A 97 -8.94 -3.91 -8.29
CA VAL A 97 -8.44 -4.98 -7.42
C VAL A 97 -9.57 -5.56 -6.57
N TYR A 98 -10.37 -4.71 -5.97
CA TYR A 98 -11.51 -5.12 -5.13
C TYR A 98 -12.54 -5.93 -5.95
N ASP A 99 -12.92 -5.42 -7.12
CA ASP A 99 -13.91 -6.07 -8.00
C ASP A 99 -13.40 -7.41 -8.55
N SER A 100 -12.09 -7.60 -8.64
CA SER A 100 -11.50 -8.86 -9.10
C SER A 100 -11.72 -10.03 -8.15
N GLY A 101 -12.00 -9.74 -6.88
CA GLY A 101 -12.10 -10.75 -5.81
C GLY A 101 -10.75 -11.36 -5.41
N LYS A 102 -9.64 -10.85 -5.94
CA LYS A 102 -8.29 -11.32 -5.60
C LYS A 102 -7.87 -10.85 -4.21
N PRO A 103 -7.03 -11.61 -3.50
CA PRO A 103 -6.57 -11.23 -2.16
C PRO A 103 -5.86 -9.89 -2.13
N ILE A 104 -6.14 -9.11 -1.07
CA ILE A 104 -5.51 -7.83 -0.80
C ILE A 104 -4.95 -7.86 0.62
N LEU A 105 -3.70 -7.47 0.79
CA LEU A 105 -3.06 -7.31 2.09
C LEU A 105 -2.53 -5.88 2.23
N GLY A 106 -2.86 -5.22 3.33
CA GLY A 106 -2.31 -3.92 3.69
C GLY A 106 -1.33 -4.03 4.85
N ILE A 107 -0.22 -3.31 4.76
CA ILE A 107 0.78 -3.24 5.83
C ILE A 107 1.00 -1.76 6.16
N CYS A 108 0.85 -1.36 7.43
CA CYS A 108 1.04 0.01 7.91
C CYS A 108 0.18 1.00 7.12
N ARG A 109 0.77 1.91 6.32
CA ARG A 109 0.04 2.80 5.42
C ARG A 109 -0.97 2.06 4.53
N GLY A 110 -0.63 0.86 4.10
CA GLY A 110 -1.50 0.04 3.26
C GLY A 110 -2.85 -0.26 3.90
N ILE A 111 -2.89 -0.53 5.21
CA ILE A 111 -4.15 -0.70 5.95
C ILE A 111 -4.98 0.58 5.91
N GLN A 112 -4.31 1.72 6.06
CA GLN A 112 -4.95 3.03 6.04
C GLN A 112 -5.55 3.34 4.66
N ALA A 113 -4.78 3.11 3.60
CA ALA A 113 -5.23 3.31 2.23
C ALA A 113 -6.46 2.44 1.89
N ILE A 114 -6.45 1.18 2.27
CA ILE A 114 -7.57 0.27 2.08
C ILE A 114 -8.81 0.75 2.86
N ASN A 115 -8.63 1.14 4.12
CA ASN A 115 -9.73 1.66 4.93
C ASN A 115 -10.39 2.89 4.28
N VAL A 116 -9.58 3.84 3.84
CA VAL A 116 -10.09 5.05 3.17
C VAL A 116 -10.75 4.72 1.83
N ALA A 117 -10.17 3.83 1.04
CA ALA A 117 -10.76 3.38 -0.23
C ALA A 117 -12.13 2.70 -0.05
N LEU A 118 -12.36 2.08 1.10
CA LEU A 118 -13.64 1.51 1.49
C LEU A 118 -14.61 2.50 2.16
N GLY A 119 -14.24 3.77 2.23
CA GLY A 119 -15.08 4.85 2.77
C GLY A 119 -14.82 5.19 4.25
N GLY A 120 -13.78 4.63 4.85
CA GLY A 120 -13.38 4.93 6.23
C GLY A 120 -12.61 6.23 6.36
N THR A 121 -12.38 6.64 7.60
CA THR A 121 -11.58 7.81 7.97
C THR A 121 -10.40 7.41 8.86
N LEU A 122 -9.47 8.35 9.07
CA LEU A 122 -8.26 8.11 9.85
C LEU A 122 -8.06 9.19 10.90
N TYR A 123 -7.39 8.81 11.99
CA TYR A 123 -6.73 9.77 12.86
C TYR A 123 -5.44 10.25 12.19
N GLN A 124 -5.31 11.54 11.95
CA GLN A 124 -4.15 12.10 11.26
C GLN A 124 -2.88 12.04 12.08
N HIS A 125 -3.01 12.14 13.41
CA HIS A 125 -1.88 12.06 14.33
C HIS A 125 -2.31 11.33 15.62
N MET A 126 -1.44 10.44 16.09
CA MET A 126 -1.60 9.75 17.37
C MET A 126 -0.30 9.89 18.16
N GLU A 127 -0.39 10.45 19.39
CA GLU A 127 0.76 10.54 20.29
C GLU A 127 1.24 9.16 20.74
N GLY A 128 2.55 8.99 20.85
CA GLY A 128 3.16 7.75 21.32
C GLY A 128 3.04 6.57 20.37
N HIS A 129 2.46 6.76 19.18
CA HIS A 129 2.27 5.68 18.20
C HIS A 129 3.55 5.38 17.41
N ARG A 130 4.37 6.40 17.10
CA ARG A 130 5.60 6.22 16.33
C ARG A 130 6.72 5.64 17.19
N GLN A 131 7.32 4.56 16.72
CA GLN A 131 8.49 3.97 17.36
C GLN A 131 9.72 4.87 17.21
N THR A 132 10.34 5.24 18.33
CA THR A 132 11.54 6.08 18.37
C THR A 132 12.83 5.29 18.51
N GLN A 133 12.75 4.03 18.96
CA GLN A 133 13.90 3.14 19.12
C GLN A 133 13.65 1.85 18.35
N PRO A 134 14.58 1.41 17.46
CA PRO A 134 14.43 0.15 16.75
C PRO A 134 14.29 -1.04 17.70
N GLY A 135 13.40 -1.97 17.35
CA GLY A 135 13.18 -3.21 18.12
C GLY A 135 12.41 -3.06 19.43
N THR A 136 11.89 -1.86 19.74
CA THR A 136 11.09 -1.63 20.94
C THR A 136 9.60 -1.83 20.63
N GLU A 137 8.95 -2.73 21.34
CA GLU A 137 7.49 -2.85 21.29
C GLU A 137 6.82 -1.62 21.91
N ARG A 138 5.79 -1.13 21.24
CA ARG A 138 5.09 0.08 21.64
C ARG A 138 3.68 -0.13 22.07
N HIS A 139 3.05 -1.18 21.63
CA HIS A 139 1.66 -1.44 21.88
C HIS A 139 1.52 -2.78 22.59
N GLN A 140 0.80 -2.76 23.70
CA GLN A 140 0.38 -4.01 24.32
C GLN A 140 -0.88 -4.48 23.60
N LEU A 141 -0.91 -5.75 23.25
CA LEU A 141 -2.14 -6.40 22.79
C LEU A 141 -3.08 -6.54 24.00
N ILE A 142 -4.27 -6.04 23.84
CA ILE A 142 -5.33 -6.15 24.86
C ILE A 142 -6.20 -7.35 24.54
#